data_776de37984e469029c101b3b648d7ade
#
_entry.id   776de37984e469029c101b3b648d7ade
#
_cell.length_a   1.000
_cell.length_b   1.000
_cell.length_c   1.000
_cell.angle_alpha   90.00
_cell.angle_beta   90.00
_cell.angle_gamma   90.00
#
_symmetry.space_group_name_H-M   'P 1'
#
loop_
_entity.id
_entity.type
_entity.pdbx_description
1 polymer ?
#
loop_
_entity_poly.entity_id
_entity_poly.type
_entity_poly.pdbx_seq_one_letter_code
_entity_poly.pdbx_strand_id
1 'polypeptide(L)'
;MRIHLINPSDVSFGVAVITPRWLYVLAAATPAACGDPHIVDETLDQLDFNDIAAGDIVGIGIHTLNVLRGYEVGREARARGAHVVFGGIHATLFPDEVIEHGHASAVVKGDGESTWGRVIADLQAGTVQQVYDGGKIEGGSMRSARWDLLPRDKYMLASVQTVRGCPKHCSFCSVWRTDGQKPRVRATDALIAEIVQLRRIGFRFVTLADDNFYPVTLKDLEMADRRADRSTYDRLKGIRDERFELMAQMAKLPSDMVFFTQITMEAAEDPDYLDAMRNARIRGALVGVEAVTPEGLKDVYKDFNLVGDALAERLQEFQKRGVHVLGSFIFGLPSDKPSTFDATAALAQKANVTLAQFVMLTPFPGTLDFEKWEESVGDSVEKVDGIPVTRHWLIPKHKRPKVYTPHPLMSPDEIRQRTQGVWDTFYSLPLVWQRAHCVKSLKSRLAFMLISKLYRQMYANTGISTDSARHSRANRMARLLAKPLVRLFSATPNPTLQVPA
;
A
#
# COMPACT_ATOMS: atom_id res chain seq x y z
N MET A 1 7.36 32.02 -7.22
CA MET A 1 6.61 31.02 -6.47
C MET A 1 6.69 29.71 -7.25
N ARG A 2 7.34 28.71 -6.69
CA ARG A 2 7.37 27.33 -7.21
C ARG A 2 6.48 26.44 -6.36
N ILE A 3 6.05 25.33 -6.92
CA ILE A 3 5.33 24.29 -6.19
C ILE A 3 6.24 23.09 -6.04
N HIS A 4 6.43 22.63 -4.81
CA HIS A 4 7.19 21.43 -4.49
C HIS A 4 6.22 20.36 -3.95
N LEU A 5 6.32 19.14 -4.47
CA LEU A 5 5.56 17.98 -4.00
C LEU A 5 6.52 16.95 -3.43
N ILE A 6 6.40 16.67 -2.13
CA ILE A 6 7.42 15.93 -1.38
C ILE A 6 6.83 14.67 -0.76
N ASN A 7 7.43 13.52 -1.09
CA ASN A 7 7.22 12.25 -0.40
C ASN A 7 8.35 12.06 0.62
N PRO A 8 8.12 12.34 1.91
CA PRO A 8 9.19 12.30 2.91
C PRO A 8 9.64 10.89 3.24
N SER A 9 10.95 10.70 3.38
CA SER A 9 11.56 9.44 3.82
C SER A 9 12.87 9.69 4.56
N ASP A 10 13.09 8.98 5.67
CA ASP A 10 14.36 9.05 6.41
C ASP A 10 15.50 8.32 5.69
N VAL A 11 15.21 7.53 4.66
CA VAL A 11 16.19 6.70 3.97
C VAL A 11 16.02 6.82 2.47
N SER A 12 17.13 7.13 1.79
CA SER A 12 17.19 7.19 0.34
C SER A 12 18.07 6.07 -0.22
N PHE A 13 17.56 5.36 -1.21
CA PHE A 13 18.25 4.24 -1.85
C PHE A 13 18.71 4.55 -3.28
N GLY A 14 18.38 5.72 -3.83
CA GLY A 14 18.63 6.11 -5.22
C GLY A 14 17.71 5.42 -6.24
N VAL A 15 16.92 4.47 -5.79
CA VAL A 15 15.88 3.78 -6.55
C VAL A 15 14.75 3.36 -5.59
N ALA A 16 13.54 3.22 -6.12
CA ALA A 16 12.41 2.73 -5.35
C ALA A 16 11.72 1.54 -6.03
N VAL A 17 11.02 0.72 -5.23
CA VAL A 17 10.32 -0.45 -5.73
C VAL A 17 9.09 -0.02 -6.53
N ILE A 18 8.27 0.89 -5.98
CA ILE A 18 6.98 1.30 -6.57
C ILE A 18 6.93 2.83 -6.66
N THR A 19 6.34 3.35 -7.74
CA THR A 19 6.12 4.78 -7.91
C THR A 19 5.13 5.32 -6.88
N PRO A 20 5.40 6.46 -6.23
CA PRO A 20 4.44 7.16 -5.38
C PRO A 20 3.42 7.92 -6.24
N ARG A 21 2.41 7.22 -6.74
CA ARG A 21 1.44 7.74 -7.73
C ARG A 21 0.81 9.07 -7.31
N TRP A 22 0.55 9.25 -6.02
CA TRP A 22 -0.12 10.45 -5.50
C TRP A 22 0.63 11.75 -5.83
N LEU A 23 1.98 11.75 -5.89
CA LEU A 23 2.77 12.92 -6.31
C LEU A 23 2.38 13.38 -7.72
N TYR A 24 2.27 12.42 -8.63
CA TYR A 24 1.97 12.67 -10.05
C TYR A 24 0.49 12.98 -10.29
N VAL A 25 -0.41 12.49 -9.42
CA VAL A 25 -1.82 12.88 -9.41
C VAL A 25 -1.98 14.32 -8.92
N LEU A 26 -1.26 14.70 -7.87
CA LEU A 26 -1.27 16.08 -7.37
C LEU A 26 -0.62 17.03 -8.38
N ALA A 27 0.42 16.60 -9.09
CA ALA A 27 0.98 17.34 -10.21
C ALA A 27 -0.06 17.56 -11.32
N ALA A 28 -0.90 16.56 -11.63
CA ALA A 28 -2.01 16.71 -12.57
C ALA A 28 -3.14 17.63 -12.07
N ALA A 29 -3.26 17.79 -10.75
CA ALA A 29 -4.23 18.71 -10.13
C ALA A 29 -3.67 20.13 -9.96
N THR A 30 -2.37 20.32 -10.17
CA THR A 30 -1.72 21.64 -10.12
C THR A 30 -2.16 22.48 -11.31
N PRO A 31 -2.66 23.73 -11.10
CA PRO A 31 -3.06 24.59 -12.22
C PRO A 31 -1.92 24.86 -13.19
N ALA A 32 -2.18 24.79 -14.49
CA ALA A 32 -1.17 24.99 -15.52
C ALA A 32 -0.43 26.34 -15.44
N ALA A 33 -1.10 27.38 -14.95
CA ALA A 33 -0.51 28.71 -14.73
C ALA A 33 0.62 28.70 -13.68
N CYS A 34 0.71 27.65 -12.84
CA CYS A 34 1.78 27.50 -11.85
C CYS A 34 3.03 26.81 -12.40
N GLY A 35 2.98 26.34 -13.64
CA GLY A 35 4.03 25.51 -14.24
C GLY A 35 4.06 24.09 -13.66
N ASP A 36 5.08 23.33 -14.04
CA ASP A 36 5.29 21.97 -13.55
C ASP A 36 5.83 22.00 -12.11
N PRO A 37 5.25 21.23 -11.18
CA PRO A 37 5.76 21.17 -9.82
C PRO A 37 7.10 20.44 -9.76
N HIS A 38 7.97 20.87 -8.85
CA HIS A 38 9.19 20.16 -8.48
C HIS A 38 8.82 18.96 -7.61
N ILE A 39 9.02 17.76 -8.13
CA ILE A 39 8.65 16.51 -7.45
C ILE A 39 9.88 15.91 -6.77
N VAL A 40 9.78 15.71 -5.45
CA VAL A 40 10.83 15.10 -4.63
C VAL A 40 10.29 13.83 -3.96
N ASP A 41 10.85 12.69 -4.32
CA ASP A 41 10.66 11.43 -3.61
C ASP A 41 11.92 11.11 -2.81
N GLU A 42 11.89 11.34 -1.50
CA GLU A 42 13.04 11.11 -0.62
C GLU A 42 13.44 9.63 -0.50
N THR A 43 12.63 8.70 -1.01
CA THR A 43 13.10 7.30 -1.16
C THR A 43 14.19 7.17 -2.23
N LEU A 44 14.24 8.12 -3.16
CA LEU A 44 15.29 8.23 -4.18
C LEU A 44 16.47 9.05 -3.69
N ASP A 45 16.23 10.35 -3.47
CA ASP A 45 17.26 11.30 -3.08
C ASP A 45 16.68 12.26 -2.04
N GLN A 46 17.43 12.63 -1.00
CA GLN A 46 16.99 13.57 0.02
C GLN A 46 16.71 14.95 -0.59
N LEU A 47 15.73 15.65 -0.02
CA LEU A 47 15.40 17.02 -0.37
C LEU A 47 16.59 17.94 -0.08
N ASP A 48 17.01 18.73 -1.07
CA ASP A 48 17.88 19.89 -0.84
C ASP A 48 17.01 21.10 -0.45
N PHE A 49 17.10 21.51 0.79
CA PHE A 49 16.33 22.65 1.28
C PHE A 49 16.71 23.97 0.61
N ASN A 50 17.87 24.08 -0.03
CA ASN A 50 18.24 25.28 -0.79
C ASN A 50 17.38 25.48 -2.05
N ASP A 51 16.67 24.47 -2.51
CA ASP A 51 15.72 24.57 -3.63
C ASP A 51 14.44 25.30 -3.23
N ILE A 52 14.17 25.45 -1.91
CA ILE A 52 12.96 26.10 -1.37
C ILE A 52 13.22 27.56 -1.07
N ALA A 53 12.45 28.44 -1.69
CA ALA A 53 12.51 29.90 -1.50
C ALA A 53 11.28 30.42 -0.74
N ALA A 54 11.41 31.64 -0.22
CA ALA A 54 10.30 32.35 0.40
C ALA A 54 9.13 32.54 -0.61
N GLY A 55 7.92 32.29 -0.15
CA GLY A 55 6.71 32.36 -0.98
C GLY A 55 6.44 31.11 -1.84
N ASP A 56 7.32 30.09 -1.84
CA ASP A 56 7.04 28.82 -2.50
C ASP A 56 5.95 28.03 -1.75
N ILE A 57 5.28 27.11 -2.45
CA ILE A 57 4.28 26.19 -1.88
C ILE A 57 4.89 24.81 -1.81
N VAL A 58 4.89 24.21 -0.62
CA VAL A 58 5.45 22.87 -0.36
C VAL A 58 4.33 21.94 0.08
N GLY A 59 3.91 21.03 -0.82
CA GLY A 59 2.93 19.99 -0.56
C GLY A 59 3.61 18.72 -0.06
N ILE A 60 3.27 18.26 1.14
CA ILE A 60 3.90 17.11 1.81
C ILE A 60 2.86 16.04 2.07
N GLY A 61 3.05 14.83 1.51
CA GLY A 61 2.18 13.68 1.76
C GLY A 61 2.69 12.81 2.88
N ILE A 62 1.92 12.68 3.96
CA ILE A 62 2.33 11.91 5.14
C ILE A 62 1.40 10.76 5.47
N HIS A 63 2.00 9.69 5.94
CA HIS A 63 1.36 8.57 6.63
C HIS A 63 2.05 8.34 7.98
N THR A 64 1.45 7.52 8.86
CA THR A 64 1.92 7.34 10.24
C THR A 64 3.41 6.98 10.37
N LEU A 65 3.98 6.26 9.40
CA LEU A 65 5.38 5.81 9.50
C LEU A 65 6.42 6.87 9.09
N ASN A 66 6.05 7.87 8.26
CA ASN A 66 6.97 8.91 7.80
C ASN A 66 6.69 10.31 8.39
N VAL A 67 5.76 10.40 9.34
CA VAL A 67 5.28 11.66 9.89
C VAL A 67 6.38 12.53 10.48
N LEU A 68 7.34 11.95 11.22
CA LEU A 68 8.44 12.71 11.83
C LEU A 68 9.31 13.41 10.76
N ARG A 69 9.63 12.70 9.67
CA ARG A 69 10.37 13.32 8.56
C ARG A 69 9.51 14.39 7.85
N GLY A 70 8.21 14.12 7.69
CA GLY A 70 7.29 15.11 7.14
C GLY A 70 7.26 16.39 7.97
N TYR A 71 7.17 16.29 9.30
CA TYR A 71 7.21 17.45 10.20
C TYR A 71 8.56 18.18 10.15
N GLU A 72 9.68 17.48 10.05
CA GLU A 72 10.98 18.10 9.86
C GLU A 72 11.02 18.93 8.56
N VAL A 73 10.58 18.34 7.44
CA VAL A 73 10.49 19.03 6.15
C VAL A 73 9.59 20.25 6.24
N GLY A 74 8.44 20.14 6.91
CA GLY A 74 7.51 21.24 7.10
C GLY A 74 8.12 22.41 7.87
N ARG A 75 8.76 22.13 9.02
CA ARG A 75 9.43 23.16 9.84
C ARG A 75 10.54 23.87 9.06
N GLU A 76 11.38 23.11 8.37
CA GLU A 76 12.49 23.67 7.58
C GLU A 76 12.00 24.53 6.41
N ALA A 77 10.94 24.11 5.72
CA ALA A 77 10.33 24.87 4.64
C ALA A 77 9.70 26.19 5.17
N ARG A 78 8.99 26.11 6.31
CA ARG A 78 8.43 27.34 6.97
C ARG A 78 9.50 28.31 7.41
N ALA A 79 10.61 27.83 7.96
CA ALA A 79 11.74 28.67 8.37
C ALA A 79 12.34 29.45 7.19
N ARG A 80 12.20 28.95 5.97
CA ARG A 80 12.60 29.62 4.71
C ARG A 80 11.53 30.52 4.13
N GLY A 81 10.38 30.68 4.80
CA GLY A 81 9.28 31.55 4.36
C GLY A 81 8.36 30.91 3.32
N ALA A 82 8.42 29.61 3.11
CA ALA A 82 7.51 28.89 2.23
C ALA A 82 6.14 28.64 2.89
N HIS A 83 5.11 28.45 2.09
CA HIS A 83 3.81 27.96 2.51
C HIS A 83 3.81 26.43 2.53
N VAL A 84 3.45 25.81 3.65
CA VAL A 84 3.49 24.35 3.83
C VAL A 84 2.08 23.79 3.89
N VAL A 85 1.79 22.82 3.03
CA VAL A 85 0.50 22.14 2.94
C VAL A 85 0.70 20.65 3.14
N PHE A 86 0.08 20.11 4.18
CA PHE A 86 0.10 18.67 4.43
C PHE A 86 -1.14 17.99 3.88
N GLY A 87 -0.97 16.76 3.39
CA GLY A 87 -2.03 15.85 3.00
C GLY A 87 -1.65 14.39 3.30
N GLY A 88 -2.50 13.48 2.86
CA GLY A 88 -2.34 12.04 3.09
C GLY A 88 -3.10 11.54 4.32
N ILE A 89 -3.03 10.23 4.57
CA ILE A 89 -3.86 9.58 5.58
C ILE A 89 -3.62 10.11 6.99
N HIS A 90 -2.37 10.38 7.36
CA HIS A 90 -2.08 10.90 8.71
C HIS A 90 -2.63 12.32 8.90
N ALA A 91 -2.48 13.18 7.90
CA ALA A 91 -3.04 14.53 7.92
C ALA A 91 -4.59 14.53 7.95
N THR A 92 -5.21 13.52 7.34
CA THR A 92 -6.67 13.32 7.41
C THR A 92 -7.14 12.95 8.82
N LEU A 93 -6.37 12.12 9.53
CA LEU A 93 -6.73 11.61 10.86
C LEU A 93 -6.40 12.60 11.99
N PHE A 94 -5.27 13.32 11.87
CA PHE A 94 -4.76 14.21 12.93
C PHE A 94 -4.41 15.61 12.39
N PRO A 95 -5.40 16.36 11.86
CA PRO A 95 -5.11 17.68 11.27
C PRO A 95 -4.50 18.67 12.26
N ASP A 96 -4.98 18.68 13.52
CA ASP A 96 -4.50 19.60 14.55
C ASP A 96 -3.04 19.30 14.95
N GLU A 97 -2.68 18.02 15.11
CA GLU A 97 -1.30 17.60 15.36
C GLU A 97 -0.37 18.04 14.22
N VAL A 98 -0.84 17.89 12.96
CA VAL A 98 -0.07 18.30 11.79
C VAL A 98 0.13 19.81 11.71
N ILE A 99 -0.88 20.59 12.11
CA ILE A 99 -0.77 22.05 12.18
C ILE A 99 0.27 22.45 13.20
N GLU A 100 0.23 21.86 14.38
CA GLU A 100 1.14 22.17 15.49
C GLU A 100 2.58 21.70 15.19
N HIS A 101 2.77 20.42 14.95
CA HIS A 101 4.12 19.83 14.81
C HIS A 101 4.74 20.05 13.42
N GLY A 102 3.94 20.12 12.37
CA GLY A 102 4.39 20.33 10.99
C GLY A 102 4.55 21.78 10.59
N HIS A 103 4.09 22.74 11.43
CA HIS A 103 4.00 24.16 11.13
C HIS A 103 3.24 24.43 9.82
N ALA A 104 2.14 23.70 9.62
CA ALA A 104 1.33 23.78 8.40
C ALA A 104 0.70 25.16 8.20
N SER A 105 0.74 25.66 6.97
CA SER A 105 -0.11 26.77 6.52
C SER A 105 -1.53 26.28 6.27
N ALA A 106 -1.66 25.03 5.80
CA ALA A 106 -2.93 24.37 5.60
C ALA A 106 -2.78 22.85 5.67
N VAL A 107 -3.86 22.16 6.00
CA VAL A 107 -3.99 20.69 5.97
C VAL A 107 -5.13 20.32 5.04
N VAL A 108 -4.90 19.33 4.16
CA VAL A 108 -5.90 18.78 3.26
C VAL A 108 -6.28 17.38 3.71
N LYS A 109 -7.54 17.18 4.05
CA LYS A 109 -8.14 15.91 4.43
C LYS A 109 -8.78 15.23 3.22
N GLY A 110 -8.87 13.90 3.25
CA GLY A 110 -9.55 13.11 2.20
C GLY A 110 -8.83 13.13 0.85
N ASP A 111 -9.59 13.14 -0.25
CA ASP A 111 -9.06 13.08 -1.62
C ASP A 111 -8.52 14.46 -2.06
N GLY A 112 -7.23 14.69 -1.78
CA GLY A 112 -6.58 16.01 -1.92
C GLY A 112 -6.59 16.58 -3.34
N GLU A 113 -6.62 15.75 -4.38
CA GLU A 113 -6.63 16.19 -5.77
C GLU A 113 -7.86 17.02 -6.15
N SER A 114 -8.93 16.95 -5.37
CA SER A 114 -10.14 17.73 -5.60
C SER A 114 -10.01 19.20 -5.13
N THR A 115 -9.20 19.43 -4.09
CA THR A 115 -9.08 20.73 -3.43
C THR A 115 -7.75 21.43 -3.70
N TRP A 116 -6.74 20.72 -4.21
CA TRP A 116 -5.37 21.23 -4.37
C TRP A 116 -5.29 22.57 -5.12
N GLY A 117 -5.99 22.69 -6.25
CA GLY A 117 -6.04 23.95 -7.02
C GLY A 117 -6.62 25.13 -6.21
N ARG A 118 -7.64 24.88 -5.38
CA ARG A 118 -8.23 25.88 -4.50
C ARG A 118 -7.26 26.29 -3.40
N VAL A 119 -6.57 25.34 -2.77
CA VAL A 119 -5.54 25.64 -1.74
C VAL A 119 -4.46 26.55 -2.31
N ILE A 120 -3.98 26.28 -3.52
CA ILE A 120 -2.99 27.14 -4.20
C ILE A 120 -3.54 28.56 -4.41
N ALA A 121 -4.77 28.68 -4.93
CA ALA A 121 -5.40 29.98 -5.18
C ALA A 121 -5.60 30.78 -3.88
N ASP A 122 -6.06 30.14 -2.81
CA ASP A 122 -6.28 30.77 -1.52
C ASP A 122 -4.94 31.24 -0.88
N LEU A 123 -3.86 30.45 -1.03
CA LEU A 123 -2.51 30.87 -0.60
C LEU A 123 -2.01 32.09 -1.36
N GLN A 124 -2.22 32.12 -2.68
CA GLN A 124 -1.84 33.26 -3.51
C GLN A 124 -2.64 34.56 -3.17
N ALA A 125 -3.91 34.38 -2.80
CA ALA A 125 -4.79 35.48 -2.41
C ALA A 125 -4.63 35.92 -0.95
N GLY A 126 -3.89 35.17 -0.12
CA GLY A 126 -3.77 35.41 1.32
C GLY A 126 -5.04 35.08 2.12
N THR A 127 -5.92 34.24 1.56
CA THR A 127 -7.21 33.81 2.15
C THR A 127 -7.23 32.32 2.56
N VAL A 128 -6.05 31.77 2.80
CA VAL A 128 -5.88 30.36 3.11
C VAL A 128 -6.66 29.93 4.36
N GLN A 129 -7.36 28.81 4.27
CA GLN A 129 -8.00 28.14 5.39
C GLN A 129 -7.02 27.15 6.02
N GLN A 130 -7.15 26.96 7.33
CA GLN A 130 -6.27 26.05 8.07
C GLN A 130 -6.52 24.58 7.69
N VAL A 131 -7.78 24.20 7.42
CA VAL A 131 -8.16 22.85 7.02
C VAL A 131 -9.08 22.88 5.80
N TYR A 132 -8.75 22.08 4.79
CA TYR A 132 -9.58 21.81 3.61
C TYR A 132 -10.04 20.37 3.65
N ASP A 133 -11.29 20.12 3.27
CA ASP A 133 -11.83 18.77 3.13
C ASP A 133 -12.07 18.46 1.64
N GLY A 134 -11.30 17.50 1.11
CA GLY A 134 -11.43 16.98 -0.25
C GLY A 134 -12.53 15.93 -0.39
N GLY A 135 -13.07 15.46 0.75
CA GLY A 135 -14.10 14.44 0.78
C GLY A 135 -13.66 13.11 0.17
N LYS A 136 -14.62 12.45 -0.46
CA LYS A 136 -14.42 11.17 -1.19
C LYS A 136 -14.96 11.36 -2.62
N ILE A 137 -14.06 11.61 -3.58
CA ILE A 137 -14.45 11.85 -4.97
C ILE A 137 -14.97 10.58 -5.64
N GLU A 138 -15.92 10.70 -6.53
CA GLU A 138 -16.42 9.59 -7.34
C GLU A 138 -15.35 9.11 -8.33
N GLY A 139 -15.40 7.81 -8.69
CA GLY A 139 -14.37 7.17 -9.51
C GLY A 139 -14.10 7.85 -10.85
N GLY A 140 -15.15 8.36 -11.50
CA GLY A 140 -15.04 9.11 -12.77
C GLY A 140 -14.32 10.47 -12.64
N SER A 141 -14.21 11.02 -11.42
CA SER A 141 -13.49 12.26 -11.15
C SER A 141 -12.02 12.05 -10.75
N MET A 142 -11.59 10.79 -10.58
CA MET A 142 -10.20 10.47 -10.24
C MET A 142 -9.26 10.80 -11.40
N ARG A 143 -8.24 11.62 -11.14
CA ARG A 143 -7.31 12.09 -12.18
C ARG A 143 -6.29 11.02 -12.57
N SER A 144 -5.90 11.03 -13.83
CA SER A 144 -4.69 10.36 -14.31
C SER A 144 -3.45 11.10 -13.84
N ALA A 145 -2.37 10.36 -13.62
CA ALA A 145 -1.11 10.91 -13.13
C ALA A 145 -0.25 11.52 -14.26
N ARG A 146 0.56 12.53 -13.96
CA ARG A 146 1.54 13.17 -14.85
C ARG A 146 2.82 12.30 -14.94
N TRP A 147 2.70 11.16 -15.62
CA TRP A 147 3.80 10.22 -15.79
C TRP A 147 4.96 10.75 -16.66
N ASP A 148 4.73 11.82 -17.37
CA ASP A 148 5.74 12.57 -18.12
C ASP A 148 6.79 13.23 -17.21
N LEU A 149 6.44 13.50 -15.93
CA LEU A 149 7.36 14.03 -14.92
C LEU A 149 8.14 12.93 -14.16
N LEU A 150 7.90 11.65 -14.46
CA LEU A 150 8.47 10.53 -13.71
C LEU A 150 9.90 10.20 -14.17
N PRO A 151 10.91 10.13 -13.26
CA PRO A 151 12.23 9.60 -13.58
C PRO A 151 12.19 8.07 -13.71
N ARG A 152 11.93 7.57 -14.94
CA ARG A 152 11.65 6.15 -15.23
C ARG A 152 12.72 5.18 -14.73
N ASP A 153 13.98 5.54 -14.82
CA ASP A 153 15.14 4.72 -14.47
C ASP A 153 15.34 4.54 -12.95
N LYS A 154 14.52 5.19 -12.15
CA LYS A 154 14.58 5.14 -10.67
C LYS A 154 13.59 4.17 -10.03
N TYR A 155 12.60 3.67 -10.77
CA TYR A 155 11.54 2.81 -10.23
C TYR A 155 11.47 1.44 -10.91
N MET A 156 11.26 0.38 -10.11
CA MET A 156 11.09 -0.98 -10.63
C MET A 156 9.68 -1.19 -11.19
N LEU A 157 8.67 -0.77 -10.43
CA LEU A 157 7.26 -0.98 -10.70
C LEU A 157 6.53 0.36 -10.79
N ALA A 158 5.61 0.49 -11.74
CA ALA A 158 4.62 1.56 -11.69
C ALA A 158 3.44 1.19 -10.80
N SER A 159 2.69 2.18 -10.33
CA SER A 159 1.42 1.96 -9.63
C SER A 159 0.28 2.69 -10.34
N VAL A 160 -0.85 2.00 -10.50
CA VAL A 160 -2.11 2.55 -10.98
C VAL A 160 -3.20 2.17 -9.99
N GLN A 161 -4.11 3.07 -9.70
CA GLN A 161 -5.25 2.78 -8.84
C GLN A 161 -6.52 2.65 -9.69
N THR A 162 -7.22 1.52 -9.55
CA THR A 162 -8.44 1.23 -10.33
C THR A 162 -9.71 1.36 -9.51
N VAL A 163 -9.60 1.18 -8.18
CA VAL A 163 -10.71 1.33 -7.24
C VAL A 163 -10.22 1.88 -5.90
N ARG A 164 -10.98 2.78 -5.28
CA ARG A 164 -10.84 3.24 -3.89
C ARG A 164 -12.03 2.78 -3.08
N GLY A 165 -11.78 2.47 -1.80
CA GLY A 165 -12.77 1.96 -0.86
C GLY A 165 -12.89 0.44 -0.89
N CYS A 166 -13.19 -0.13 0.29
CA CYS A 166 -13.32 -1.57 0.48
C CYS A 166 -14.60 -1.90 1.26
N PRO A 167 -15.47 -2.81 0.77
CA PRO A 167 -16.72 -3.13 1.44
C PRO A 167 -16.53 -3.91 2.75
N LYS A 168 -15.31 -4.42 3.00
CA LYS A 168 -14.97 -5.14 4.24
C LYS A 168 -14.74 -4.17 5.39
N HIS A 169 -14.83 -4.67 6.63
CA HIS A 169 -14.71 -3.87 7.86
C HIS A 169 -13.72 -4.48 8.87
N CYS A 170 -12.61 -5.02 8.36
CA CYS A 170 -11.55 -5.61 9.19
C CYS A 170 -11.09 -4.61 10.26
N SER A 171 -10.92 -5.08 11.52
CA SER A 171 -10.67 -4.21 12.67
C SER A 171 -9.33 -3.47 12.61
N PHE A 172 -8.32 -4.08 12.01
CA PHE A 172 -6.96 -3.55 11.84
C PHE A 172 -6.81 -2.60 10.64
N CYS A 173 -7.84 -2.46 9.79
CA CYS A 173 -7.75 -1.72 8.53
C CYS A 173 -8.45 -0.37 8.63
N SER A 174 -7.76 0.71 8.24
CA SER A 174 -8.35 2.05 8.20
C SER A 174 -9.12 2.35 6.92
N VAL A 175 -8.87 1.64 5.82
CA VAL A 175 -9.40 1.95 4.48
C VAL A 175 -10.92 2.14 4.46
N TRP A 176 -11.67 1.22 5.02
CA TRP A 176 -13.13 1.32 5.00
C TRP A 176 -13.67 2.53 5.80
N ARG A 177 -12.86 3.08 6.71
CA ARG A 177 -13.19 4.30 7.49
C ARG A 177 -12.74 5.57 6.77
N THR A 178 -11.53 5.60 6.23
CA THR A 178 -10.97 6.77 5.54
C THR A 178 -11.47 6.90 4.11
N ASP A 179 -11.40 5.82 3.31
CA ASP A 179 -11.82 5.80 1.92
C ASP A 179 -13.26 5.34 1.71
N GLY A 180 -13.86 4.70 2.73
CA GLY A 180 -15.24 4.26 2.76
C GLY A 180 -15.45 2.83 2.28
N GLN A 181 -16.67 2.33 2.52
CA GLN A 181 -17.07 0.98 2.16
C GLN A 181 -17.68 0.88 0.75
N LYS A 182 -18.05 2.01 0.12
CA LYS A 182 -18.53 2.03 -1.27
C LYS A 182 -17.33 1.99 -2.21
N PRO A 183 -17.16 0.93 -3.02
CA PRO A 183 -16.11 0.89 -4.04
C PRO A 183 -16.35 1.99 -5.09
N ARG A 184 -15.36 2.84 -5.31
CA ARG A 184 -15.37 3.94 -6.28
C ARG A 184 -14.45 3.58 -7.43
N VAL A 185 -15.03 3.10 -8.51
CA VAL A 185 -14.33 2.52 -9.67
C VAL A 185 -14.00 3.61 -10.68
N ARG A 186 -12.75 3.62 -11.18
CA ARG A 186 -12.32 4.53 -12.25
C ARG A 186 -12.79 4.02 -13.61
N ALA A 187 -13.05 4.96 -14.52
CA ALA A 187 -13.40 4.63 -15.89
C ALA A 187 -12.31 3.79 -16.59
N THR A 188 -12.71 2.70 -17.24
CA THR A 188 -11.82 1.74 -17.90
C THR A 188 -10.93 2.42 -18.94
N ASP A 189 -11.48 3.28 -19.80
CA ASP A 189 -10.72 3.96 -20.85
C ASP A 189 -9.59 4.83 -20.31
N ALA A 190 -9.87 5.58 -19.21
CA ALA A 190 -8.86 6.41 -18.55
C ALA A 190 -7.75 5.56 -17.93
N LEU A 191 -8.09 4.39 -17.37
CA LEU A 191 -7.14 3.45 -16.82
C LEU A 191 -6.25 2.83 -17.89
N ILE A 192 -6.83 2.36 -18.98
CA ILE A 192 -6.08 1.78 -20.10
C ILE A 192 -5.16 2.82 -20.74
N ALA A 193 -5.64 4.05 -20.93
CA ALA A 193 -4.80 5.14 -21.42
C ALA A 193 -3.60 5.42 -20.49
N GLU A 194 -3.82 5.44 -19.18
CA GLU A 194 -2.75 5.62 -18.17
C GLU A 194 -1.74 4.45 -18.20
N ILE A 195 -2.20 3.20 -18.30
CA ILE A 195 -1.34 2.01 -18.40
C ILE A 195 -0.51 2.05 -19.69
N VAL A 196 -1.11 2.48 -20.82
CA VAL A 196 -0.39 2.64 -22.09
C VAL A 196 0.71 3.70 -21.98
N GLN A 197 0.46 4.82 -21.29
CA GLN A 197 1.50 5.83 -21.03
C GLN A 197 2.67 5.23 -20.27
N LEU A 198 2.41 4.45 -19.22
CA LEU A 198 3.43 3.76 -18.45
C LEU A 198 4.25 2.79 -19.32
N ARG A 199 3.60 2.04 -20.22
CA ARG A 199 4.30 1.15 -21.12
C ARG A 199 5.13 1.91 -22.18
N ARG A 200 4.64 3.07 -22.64
CA ARG A 200 5.38 3.94 -23.58
C ARG A 200 6.74 4.36 -23.03
N ILE A 201 6.80 4.68 -21.74
CA ILE A 201 8.02 5.08 -21.04
C ILE A 201 8.84 3.89 -20.50
N GLY A 202 8.42 2.66 -20.77
CA GLY A 202 9.21 1.44 -20.51
C GLY A 202 8.87 0.68 -19.23
N PHE A 203 7.72 0.88 -18.61
CA PHE A 203 7.24 -0.02 -17.57
C PHE A 203 6.61 -1.26 -18.17
N ARG A 204 6.95 -2.41 -17.63
CA ARG A 204 6.32 -3.70 -17.92
C ARG A 204 5.61 -4.31 -16.71
N PHE A 205 6.02 -3.95 -15.51
CA PHE A 205 5.39 -4.38 -14.27
C PHE A 205 4.61 -3.22 -13.66
N VAL A 206 3.31 -3.43 -13.45
CA VAL A 206 2.39 -2.43 -12.91
C VAL A 206 1.64 -3.03 -11.72
N THR A 207 1.68 -2.34 -10.59
CA THR A 207 0.86 -2.67 -9.43
C THR A 207 -0.47 -1.93 -9.55
N LEU A 208 -1.57 -2.67 -9.51
CA LEU A 208 -2.89 -2.13 -9.30
C LEU A 208 -3.03 -1.90 -7.79
N ALA A 209 -2.76 -0.66 -7.36
CA ALA A 209 -2.70 -0.25 -5.96
C ALA A 209 -4.12 0.01 -5.43
N ASP A 210 -4.93 -1.01 -5.45
CA ASP A 210 -6.34 -0.99 -5.09
C ASP A 210 -6.54 -1.41 -3.63
N ASP A 211 -7.58 -0.91 -3.00
CA ASP A 211 -7.95 -1.34 -1.65
C ASP A 211 -8.49 -2.77 -1.65
N ASN A 212 -9.23 -3.14 -2.69
CA ASN A 212 -9.65 -4.51 -2.98
C ASN A 212 -10.03 -4.64 -4.46
N PHE A 213 -9.26 -5.40 -5.23
CA PHE A 213 -9.52 -5.61 -6.66
C PHE A 213 -10.79 -6.44 -6.92
N TYR A 214 -11.26 -7.22 -5.93
CA TYR A 214 -12.51 -7.99 -5.96
C TYR A 214 -13.55 -7.36 -5.00
N PRO A 215 -14.10 -6.19 -5.34
CA PRO A 215 -14.93 -5.41 -4.44
C PRO A 215 -16.36 -5.93 -4.31
N VAL A 216 -16.80 -6.85 -5.18
CA VAL A 216 -18.14 -7.46 -5.16
C VAL A 216 -18.00 -8.97 -5.29
N THR A 217 -18.47 -9.70 -4.28
CA THR A 217 -18.45 -11.16 -4.27
C THR A 217 -19.72 -11.74 -4.90
N LEU A 218 -19.67 -13.03 -5.28
CA LEU A 218 -20.89 -13.75 -5.73
C LEU A 218 -21.94 -13.79 -4.63
N LYS A 219 -21.54 -13.90 -3.36
CA LYS A 219 -22.44 -13.87 -2.20
C LYS A 219 -23.15 -12.53 -2.04
N ASP A 220 -22.48 -11.42 -2.35
CA ASP A 220 -23.09 -10.09 -2.26
C ASP A 220 -24.24 -9.97 -3.27
N LEU A 221 -24.05 -10.47 -4.50
CA LEU A 221 -25.10 -10.50 -5.52
C LEU A 221 -26.27 -11.43 -5.12
N GLU A 222 -25.94 -12.62 -4.64
CA GLU A 222 -26.93 -13.59 -4.19
C GLU A 222 -27.76 -13.04 -3.01
N MET A 223 -27.13 -12.35 -2.06
CA MET A 223 -27.84 -11.73 -0.94
C MET A 223 -28.76 -10.60 -1.39
N ALA A 224 -28.33 -9.76 -2.33
CA ALA A 224 -29.19 -8.70 -2.88
C ALA A 224 -30.41 -9.27 -3.62
N ASP A 225 -30.20 -10.33 -4.40
CA ASP A 225 -31.26 -11.01 -5.14
C ASP A 225 -32.27 -11.67 -4.16
N ARG A 226 -31.80 -12.42 -3.17
CA ARG A 226 -32.68 -13.05 -2.13
C ARG A 226 -33.49 -12.03 -1.33
N ARG A 227 -32.97 -10.82 -1.14
CA ARG A 227 -33.68 -9.73 -0.46
C ARG A 227 -34.60 -8.95 -1.39
N ALA A 228 -34.71 -9.32 -2.66
CA ALA A 228 -35.41 -8.60 -3.72
C ALA A 228 -35.00 -7.11 -3.82
N ASP A 229 -33.78 -6.76 -3.38
CA ASP A 229 -33.21 -5.41 -3.49
C ASP A 229 -32.59 -5.20 -4.88
N ARG A 230 -33.44 -4.93 -5.84
CA ARG A 230 -33.06 -4.78 -7.23
C ARG A 230 -32.06 -3.65 -7.44
N SER A 231 -32.22 -2.54 -6.73
CA SER A 231 -31.32 -1.38 -6.83
C SER A 231 -29.89 -1.74 -6.40
N THR A 232 -29.75 -2.41 -5.24
CA THR A 232 -28.44 -2.89 -4.77
C THR A 232 -27.86 -3.94 -5.71
N TYR A 233 -28.67 -4.89 -6.19
CA TYR A 233 -28.23 -5.90 -7.14
C TYR A 233 -27.66 -5.28 -8.42
N ASP A 234 -28.40 -4.37 -9.05
CA ASP A 234 -27.98 -3.72 -10.31
C ASP A 234 -26.71 -2.89 -10.12
N ARG A 235 -26.57 -2.18 -9.00
CA ARG A 235 -25.35 -1.44 -8.66
C ARG A 235 -24.15 -2.37 -8.46
N LEU A 236 -24.30 -3.46 -7.72
CA LEU A 236 -23.23 -4.42 -7.48
C LEU A 236 -22.82 -5.12 -8.78
N LYS A 237 -23.82 -5.53 -9.56
CA LYS A 237 -23.60 -6.12 -10.89
C LYS A 237 -22.85 -5.17 -11.80
N GLY A 238 -23.20 -3.89 -11.84
CA GLY A 238 -22.50 -2.87 -12.62
C GLY A 238 -21.03 -2.74 -12.23
N ILE A 239 -20.70 -2.69 -10.92
CA ILE A 239 -19.31 -2.68 -10.46
C ILE A 239 -18.56 -3.94 -10.93
N ARG A 240 -19.19 -5.11 -10.85
CA ARG A 240 -18.57 -6.36 -11.30
C ARG A 240 -18.35 -6.39 -12.80
N ASP A 241 -19.34 -5.97 -13.59
CA ASP A 241 -19.25 -5.91 -15.05
C ASP A 241 -18.09 -4.98 -15.49
N GLU A 242 -17.92 -3.82 -14.84
CA GLU A 242 -16.79 -2.92 -15.06
C GLU A 242 -15.42 -3.57 -14.76
N ARG A 243 -15.33 -4.44 -13.73
CA ARG A 243 -14.11 -5.19 -13.44
C ARG A 243 -13.77 -6.16 -14.57
N PHE A 244 -14.75 -6.90 -15.08
CA PHE A 244 -14.57 -7.79 -16.22
C PHE A 244 -14.19 -7.02 -17.49
N GLU A 245 -14.83 -5.88 -17.75
CA GLU A 245 -14.48 -5.03 -18.89
C GLU A 245 -13.03 -4.51 -18.78
N LEU A 246 -12.64 -4.00 -17.61
CA LEU A 246 -11.24 -3.59 -17.39
C LEU A 246 -10.27 -4.73 -17.70
N MET A 247 -10.53 -5.95 -17.18
CA MET A 247 -9.67 -7.10 -17.44
C MET A 247 -9.64 -7.51 -18.92
N ALA A 248 -10.77 -7.41 -19.62
CA ALA A 248 -10.86 -7.67 -21.05
C ALA A 248 -10.02 -6.67 -21.86
N GLN A 249 -10.08 -5.38 -21.52
CA GLN A 249 -9.25 -4.36 -22.16
C GLN A 249 -7.75 -4.54 -21.81
N MET A 250 -7.43 -4.86 -20.56
CA MET A 250 -6.05 -5.17 -20.16
C MET A 250 -5.49 -6.36 -20.95
N ALA A 251 -6.30 -7.34 -21.30
CA ALA A 251 -5.89 -8.50 -22.09
C ALA A 251 -5.40 -8.11 -23.51
N LYS A 252 -5.85 -6.98 -24.06
CA LYS A 252 -5.42 -6.45 -25.36
C LYS A 252 -4.08 -5.71 -25.31
N LEU A 253 -3.57 -5.35 -24.12
CA LEU A 253 -2.29 -4.67 -23.93
C LEU A 253 -1.11 -5.55 -24.37
N PRO A 254 0.11 -5.01 -24.58
CA PRO A 254 1.29 -5.80 -24.95
C PRO A 254 1.54 -6.98 -24.01
N SER A 255 1.90 -8.13 -24.59
CA SER A 255 2.04 -9.40 -23.86
C SER A 255 3.18 -9.44 -22.84
N ASP A 256 4.10 -8.48 -22.92
CA ASP A 256 5.20 -8.33 -21.97
C ASP A 256 4.81 -7.56 -20.69
N MET A 257 3.61 -6.99 -20.62
CA MET A 257 3.10 -6.36 -19.41
C MET A 257 2.59 -7.40 -18.40
N VAL A 258 2.91 -7.17 -17.13
CA VAL A 258 2.53 -8.01 -16.01
C VAL A 258 1.97 -7.14 -14.90
N PHE A 259 0.88 -7.61 -14.29
CA PHE A 259 0.19 -6.89 -13.22
C PHE A 259 0.20 -7.67 -11.91
N PHE A 260 0.19 -6.90 -10.82
CA PHE A 260 0.04 -7.38 -9.45
C PHE A 260 -1.06 -6.55 -8.77
N THR A 261 -1.85 -7.15 -7.86
CA THR A 261 -2.93 -6.44 -7.16
C THR A 261 -3.06 -6.87 -5.70
N GLN A 262 -4.03 -6.30 -4.99
CA GLN A 262 -4.51 -6.73 -3.68
C GLN A 262 -5.96 -7.20 -3.80
N ILE A 263 -6.28 -8.32 -3.14
CA ILE A 263 -7.57 -8.97 -3.31
C ILE A 263 -7.96 -9.74 -2.04
N THR A 264 -9.24 -9.85 -1.77
CA THR A 264 -9.73 -10.74 -0.72
C THR A 264 -9.75 -12.19 -1.17
N MET A 265 -9.62 -13.11 -0.21
CA MET A 265 -9.56 -14.56 -0.45
C MET A 265 -10.82 -15.12 -1.12
N GLU A 266 -11.96 -14.45 -0.94
CA GLU A 266 -13.24 -14.85 -1.52
C GLU A 266 -13.23 -14.95 -3.05
N ALA A 267 -12.27 -14.27 -3.72
CA ALA A 267 -12.07 -14.40 -5.16
C ALA A 267 -11.74 -15.85 -5.60
N ALA A 268 -11.26 -16.70 -4.68
CA ALA A 268 -11.05 -18.13 -4.94
C ALA A 268 -12.35 -18.89 -5.20
N GLU A 269 -13.50 -18.35 -4.76
CA GLU A 269 -14.84 -18.91 -5.01
C GLU A 269 -15.40 -18.51 -6.38
N ASP A 270 -14.67 -17.70 -7.14
CA ASP A 270 -15.10 -17.13 -8.42
C ASP A 270 -14.09 -17.51 -9.55
N PRO A 271 -14.24 -18.71 -10.10
CA PRO A 271 -13.35 -19.21 -11.16
C PRO A 271 -13.25 -18.30 -12.37
N ASP A 272 -14.37 -17.72 -12.80
CA ASP A 272 -14.43 -16.84 -13.97
C ASP A 272 -13.63 -15.55 -13.74
N TYR A 273 -13.69 -15.02 -12.52
CA TYR A 273 -12.91 -13.83 -12.15
C TYR A 273 -11.41 -14.10 -12.16
N LEU A 274 -10.97 -15.24 -11.59
CA LEU A 274 -9.56 -15.64 -11.62
C LEU A 274 -9.06 -15.93 -13.03
N ASP A 275 -9.90 -16.50 -13.89
CA ASP A 275 -9.55 -16.73 -15.32
C ASP A 275 -9.45 -15.38 -16.07
N ALA A 276 -10.33 -14.44 -15.82
CA ALA A 276 -10.24 -13.07 -16.35
C ALA A 276 -8.95 -12.38 -15.87
N MET A 277 -8.59 -12.49 -14.58
CA MET A 277 -7.32 -11.99 -14.05
C MET A 277 -6.12 -12.58 -14.79
N ARG A 278 -6.11 -13.92 -14.99
CA ARG A 278 -5.04 -14.59 -15.73
C ARG A 278 -4.94 -14.06 -17.16
N ASN A 279 -6.06 -13.92 -17.85
CA ASN A 279 -6.11 -13.44 -19.24
C ASN A 279 -5.62 -11.98 -19.33
N ALA A 280 -5.95 -11.15 -18.34
CA ALA A 280 -5.46 -9.78 -18.19
C ALA A 280 -3.97 -9.70 -17.76
N ARG A 281 -3.30 -10.85 -17.58
CA ARG A 281 -1.92 -10.95 -17.07
C ARG A 281 -1.72 -10.40 -15.66
N ILE A 282 -2.74 -10.40 -14.83
CA ILE A 282 -2.59 -10.22 -13.39
C ILE A 282 -2.00 -11.52 -12.85
N ARG A 283 -0.67 -11.54 -12.69
CA ARG A 283 0.09 -12.74 -12.36
C ARG A 283 0.34 -12.93 -10.88
N GLY A 284 0.01 -11.95 -10.06
CA GLY A 284 0.17 -12.06 -8.63
C GLY A 284 -0.85 -11.19 -7.88
N ALA A 285 -1.17 -11.63 -6.68
CA ALA A 285 -2.06 -10.92 -5.79
C ALA A 285 -1.58 -11.05 -4.34
N LEU A 286 -1.63 -9.92 -3.61
CA LEU A 286 -1.58 -9.94 -2.15
C LEU A 286 -2.96 -10.37 -1.67
N VAL A 287 -3.00 -11.47 -0.93
CA VAL A 287 -4.22 -12.03 -0.34
C VAL A 287 -4.13 -11.93 1.18
N GLY A 288 -5.05 -11.18 1.76
CA GLY A 288 -5.16 -11.06 3.21
C GLY A 288 -5.70 -12.35 3.83
N VAL A 289 -4.83 -13.13 4.48
CA VAL A 289 -5.18 -14.34 5.23
C VAL A 289 -5.41 -13.99 6.70
N GLU A 290 -4.51 -13.24 7.25
CA GLU A 290 -4.37 -12.67 8.60
C GLU A 290 -4.16 -13.75 9.67
N ALA A 291 -5.12 -14.66 9.89
CA ALA A 291 -5.05 -15.70 10.90
C ALA A 291 -5.41 -17.08 10.34
N VAL A 292 -4.94 -18.13 11.00
CA VAL A 292 -5.20 -19.53 10.62
C VAL A 292 -6.13 -20.26 11.59
N THR A 293 -6.59 -19.54 12.62
CA THR A 293 -7.52 -20.04 13.64
C THR A 293 -8.85 -19.29 13.57
N PRO A 294 -9.98 -19.93 13.95
CA PRO A 294 -11.28 -19.26 13.98
C PRO A 294 -11.29 -18.07 14.93
N GLU A 295 -10.63 -18.19 16.10
CA GLU A 295 -10.52 -17.15 17.10
C GLU A 295 -9.77 -15.94 16.55
N GLY A 296 -8.61 -16.16 15.91
CA GLY A 296 -7.81 -15.08 15.31
C GLY A 296 -8.57 -14.36 14.17
N LEU A 297 -9.36 -15.08 13.38
CA LEU A 297 -10.21 -14.45 12.36
C LEU A 297 -11.31 -13.58 12.98
N LYS A 298 -11.88 -13.98 14.13
CA LYS A 298 -12.85 -13.17 14.88
C LYS A 298 -12.20 -11.93 15.48
N ASP A 299 -10.98 -12.05 16.01
CA ASP A 299 -10.23 -10.91 16.56
C ASP A 299 -10.11 -9.77 15.54
N VAL A 300 -9.96 -10.10 14.26
CA VAL A 300 -9.76 -9.13 13.17
C VAL A 300 -11.00 -8.89 12.30
N TYR A 301 -12.17 -9.40 12.71
CA TYR A 301 -13.45 -9.29 11.95
C TYR A 301 -13.35 -9.83 10.53
N LYS A 302 -12.68 -10.99 10.40
CA LYS A 302 -12.46 -11.68 9.13
C LYS A 302 -12.99 -13.12 9.15
N ASP A 303 -14.01 -13.37 9.94
CA ASP A 303 -14.70 -14.64 10.13
C ASP A 303 -15.36 -15.20 8.86
N PHE A 304 -15.42 -14.39 7.78
CA PHE A 304 -15.76 -14.85 6.44
C PHE A 304 -14.65 -15.67 5.75
N ASN A 305 -13.42 -15.66 6.28
CA ASN A 305 -12.32 -16.50 5.81
C ASN A 305 -12.45 -17.93 6.35
N LEU A 306 -11.83 -18.88 5.67
CA LEU A 306 -11.75 -20.28 6.09
C LEU A 306 -10.51 -20.53 6.94
N VAL A 307 -10.47 -21.72 7.55
CA VAL A 307 -9.32 -22.21 8.34
C VAL A 307 -8.91 -23.61 7.88
N GLY A 308 -7.73 -24.06 8.33
CA GLY A 308 -7.25 -25.42 8.09
C GLY A 308 -7.09 -25.78 6.60
N ASP A 309 -7.52 -26.97 6.22
CA ASP A 309 -7.36 -27.49 4.86
C ASP A 309 -8.14 -26.70 3.83
N ALA A 310 -9.35 -26.29 4.16
CA ALA A 310 -10.17 -25.46 3.28
C ALA A 310 -9.53 -24.10 2.96
N LEU A 311 -8.79 -23.50 3.92
CA LEU A 311 -8.00 -22.30 3.69
C LEU A 311 -6.85 -22.57 2.71
N ALA A 312 -6.12 -23.69 2.91
CA ALA A 312 -5.02 -24.07 2.02
C ALA A 312 -5.52 -24.31 0.58
N GLU A 313 -6.62 -25.00 0.42
CA GLU A 313 -7.24 -25.27 -0.88
C GLU A 313 -7.66 -23.98 -1.60
N ARG A 314 -8.24 -23.01 -0.89
CA ARG A 314 -8.58 -21.70 -1.48
C ARG A 314 -7.36 -20.93 -1.96
N LEU A 315 -6.27 -20.93 -1.19
CA LEU A 315 -5.03 -20.28 -1.62
C LEU A 315 -4.41 -20.98 -2.84
N GLN A 316 -4.52 -22.32 -2.91
CA GLN A 316 -4.07 -23.10 -4.07
C GLN A 316 -4.91 -22.83 -5.32
N GLU A 317 -6.19 -22.47 -5.19
CA GLU A 317 -7.06 -22.17 -6.32
C GLU A 317 -6.57 -20.98 -7.15
N PHE A 318 -6.06 -19.93 -6.51
CA PHE A 318 -5.37 -18.84 -7.21
C PHE A 318 -4.22 -19.36 -8.09
N GLN A 319 -3.39 -20.22 -7.53
CA GLN A 319 -2.19 -20.71 -8.22
C GLN A 319 -2.54 -21.68 -9.35
N LYS A 320 -3.53 -22.56 -9.17
CA LYS A 320 -4.04 -23.46 -10.23
C LYS A 320 -4.49 -22.66 -11.45
N ARG A 321 -5.00 -21.44 -11.22
CA ARG A 321 -5.42 -20.52 -12.28
C ARG A 321 -4.34 -19.53 -12.72
N GLY A 322 -3.09 -19.71 -12.26
CA GLY A 322 -1.93 -18.95 -12.71
C GLY A 322 -1.78 -17.56 -12.07
N VAL A 323 -2.40 -17.33 -10.91
CA VAL A 323 -2.23 -16.14 -10.07
C VAL A 323 -1.37 -16.51 -8.87
N HIS A 324 -0.16 -15.99 -8.78
CA HIS A 324 0.75 -16.20 -7.65
C HIS A 324 0.25 -15.46 -6.40
N VAL A 325 0.30 -16.14 -5.25
CA VAL A 325 -0.16 -15.57 -3.98
C VAL A 325 1.01 -15.01 -3.18
N LEU A 326 0.89 -13.76 -2.77
CA LEU A 326 1.61 -13.18 -1.63
C LEU A 326 0.65 -13.21 -0.44
N GLY A 327 0.80 -14.20 0.45
CA GLY A 327 -0.04 -14.33 1.65
C GLY A 327 0.35 -13.31 2.73
N SER A 328 -0.64 -12.60 3.29
CA SER A 328 -0.44 -11.69 4.43
C SER A 328 -0.99 -12.31 5.70
N PHE A 329 -0.13 -12.39 6.75
CA PHE A 329 -0.46 -12.97 8.05
C PHE A 329 -0.11 -11.98 9.16
N ILE A 330 -0.95 -11.93 10.19
CA ILE A 330 -0.78 -11.07 11.38
C ILE A 330 -0.51 -11.97 12.59
N PHE A 331 0.47 -11.61 13.39
CA PHE A 331 0.79 -12.23 14.68
C PHE A 331 0.63 -11.24 15.83
N GLY A 332 0.44 -11.78 17.03
CA GLY A 332 0.19 -11.00 18.24
C GLY A 332 -1.28 -10.61 18.40
N LEU A 333 -2.17 -11.37 17.76
CA LEU A 333 -3.61 -11.28 18.00
C LEU A 333 -3.91 -11.78 19.42
N PRO A 334 -4.90 -11.22 20.12
CA PRO A 334 -5.21 -11.60 21.50
C PRO A 334 -5.44 -13.10 21.71
N SER A 335 -5.95 -13.80 20.70
CA SER A 335 -6.20 -15.24 20.73
C SER A 335 -4.99 -16.11 20.34
N ASP A 336 -3.87 -15.52 19.88
CA ASP A 336 -2.69 -16.27 19.47
C ASP A 336 -2.09 -17.05 20.64
N LYS A 337 -1.58 -18.23 20.30
CA LYS A 337 -0.83 -19.12 21.22
C LYS A 337 0.56 -19.36 20.62
N PRO A 338 1.54 -19.77 21.42
CA PRO A 338 2.85 -20.16 20.87
C PRO A 338 2.77 -21.10 19.66
N SER A 339 1.83 -22.07 19.69
CA SER A 339 1.59 -23.01 18.58
C SER A 339 0.99 -22.39 17.31
N THR A 340 0.36 -21.21 17.39
CA THR A 340 -0.23 -20.51 16.23
C THR A 340 0.84 -20.14 15.21
N PHE A 341 2.05 -19.80 15.67
CA PHE A 341 3.17 -19.43 14.77
C PHE A 341 3.61 -20.61 13.90
N ASP A 342 3.79 -21.78 14.51
CA ASP A 342 4.16 -23.00 13.77
C ASP A 342 3.04 -23.48 12.85
N ALA A 343 1.78 -23.41 13.31
CA ALA A 343 0.62 -23.73 12.52
C ALA A 343 0.49 -22.82 11.29
N THR A 344 0.79 -21.53 11.44
CA THR A 344 0.78 -20.56 10.33
C THR A 344 1.88 -20.87 9.32
N ALA A 345 3.10 -21.17 9.79
CA ALA A 345 4.20 -21.56 8.92
C ALA A 345 3.86 -22.84 8.13
N ALA A 346 3.32 -23.86 8.81
CA ALA A 346 2.92 -25.12 8.19
C ALA A 346 1.80 -24.92 7.16
N LEU A 347 0.79 -24.12 7.46
CA LEU A 347 -0.30 -23.82 6.52
C LEU A 347 0.21 -23.06 5.30
N ALA A 348 1.05 -22.03 5.47
CA ALA A 348 1.61 -21.28 4.37
C ALA A 348 2.44 -22.16 3.41
N GLN A 349 3.15 -23.17 3.97
CA GLN A 349 3.87 -24.20 3.19
C GLN A 349 2.89 -25.14 2.49
N LYS A 350 1.89 -25.68 3.20
CA LYS A 350 0.86 -26.57 2.65
C LYS A 350 0.10 -25.91 1.51
N ALA A 351 -0.27 -24.64 1.67
CA ALA A 351 -0.93 -23.84 0.65
C ALA A 351 0.01 -23.48 -0.52
N ASN A 352 1.31 -23.78 -0.39
CA ASN A 352 2.35 -23.47 -1.38
C ASN A 352 2.33 -21.99 -1.81
N VAL A 353 2.02 -21.04 -0.88
CA VAL A 353 1.99 -19.61 -1.24
C VAL A 353 3.36 -19.18 -1.78
N THR A 354 3.35 -18.41 -2.85
CA THR A 354 4.57 -18.05 -3.59
C THR A 354 5.51 -17.20 -2.73
N LEU A 355 4.96 -16.18 -2.08
CA LEU A 355 5.61 -15.33 -1.09
C LEU A 355 4.67 -15.16 0.11
N ALA A 356 5.19 -14.81 1.27
CA ALA A 356 4.40 -14.49 2.44
C ALA A 356 4.99 -13.31 3.20
N GLN A 357 4.15 -12.50 3.81
CA GLN A 357 4.54 -11.54 4.83
C GLN A 357 3.92 -11.94 6.16
N PHE A 358 4.73 -11.87 7.20
CA PHE A 358 4.34 -12.15 8.58
C PHE A 358 4.58 -10.88 9.39
N VAL A 359 3.52 -10.19 9.77
CA VAL A 359 3.59 -8.90 10.44
C VAL A 359 3.07 -9.03 11.87
N MET A 360 3.59 -8.23 12.78
CA MET A 360 3.04 -8.11 14.12
C MET A 360 1.89 -7.12 14.12
N LEU A 361 0.84 -7.42 14.88
CA LEU A 361 -0.30 -6.52 15.06
C LEU A 361 0.21 -5.16 15.56
N THR A 362 0.01 -4.16 14.75
CA THR A 362 0.32 -2.78 15.08
C THR A 362 -0.96 -1.97 14.98
N PRO A 363 -1.45 -1.41 16.07
CA PRO A 363 -2.67 -0.60 16.03
C PRO A 363 -2.36 0.73 15.34
N PHE A 364 -2.72 0.80 14.07
CA PHE A 364 -2.57 2.03 13.29
C PHE A 364 -3.74 2.97 13.54
N PRO A 365 -3.50 4.29 13.60
CA PRO A 365 -4.55 5.29 13.69
C PRO A 365 -5.63 5.12 12.61
N GLY A 366 -6.88 5.42 12.98
CA GLY A 366 -8.02 5.26 12.10
C GLY A 366 -8.57 3.84 12.01
N THR A 367 -8.02 2.88 12.76
CA THR A 367 -8.52 1.51 12.87
C THR A 367 -9.33 1.30 14.15
N LEU A 368 -10.21 0.30 14.16
CA LEU A 368 -10.94 -0.08 15.38
C LEU A 368 -10.01 -0.62 16.45
N ASP A 369 -8.96 -1.34 16.05
CA ASP A 369 -7.98 -1.90 17.00
C ASP A 369 -7.21 -0.78 17.71
N PHE A 370 -6.92 0.31 17.00
CA PHE A 370 -6.29 1.48 17.61
C PHE A 370 -7.21 2.14 18.64
N GLU A 371 -8.47 2.38 18.32
CA GLU A 371 -9.43 3.00 19.23
C GLU A 371 -9.61 2.16 20.50
N LYS A 372 -9.86 0.85 20.35
CA LYS A 372 -9.98 -0.06 21.49
C LYS A 372 -8.75 -0.08 22.36
N TRP A 373 -7.57 -0.08 21.74
CA TRP A 373 -6.31 -0.03 22.49
C TRP A 373 -6.16 1.31 23.21
N GLU A 374 -6.37 2.43 22.56
CA GLU A 374 -6.27 3.76 23.18
C GLU A 374 -7.24 3.90 24.36
N GLU A 375 -8.48 3.46 24.19
CA GLU A 375 -9.48 3.43 25.27
C GLU A 375 -9.06 2.51 26.42
N SER A 376 -8.49 1.34 26.14
CA SER A 376 -8.10 0.36 27.16
C SER A 376 -6.94 0.81 28.06
N VAL A 377 -6.02 1.61 27.55
CA VAL A 377 -4.87 2.11 28.32
C VAL A 377 -5.17 3.44 29.02
N GLY A 378 -6.08 4.25 28.50
CA GLY A 378 -6.51 5.51 29.07
C GLY A 378 -5.34 6.35 29.60
N ASP A 379 -5.50 6.93 30.80
CA ASP A 379 -4.48 7.78 31.45
C ASP A 379 -3.26 6.99 31.97
N SER A 380 -3.37 5.64 32.07
CA SER A 380 -2.28 4.78 32.52
C SER A 380 -1.29 4.39 31.42
N VAL A 381 -1.41 5.03 30.24
CA VAL A 381 -0.57 4.74 29.07
C VAL A 381 0.93 4.91 29.40
N GLU A 382 1.72 3.90 29.01
CA GLU A 382 3.19 3.98 29.07
C GLU A 382 3.70 5.15 28.21
N LYS A 383 4.75 5.82 28.71
CA LYS A 383 5.38 6.94 28.00
C LYS A 383 6.86 6.65 27.73
N VAL A 384 7.31 6.99 26.53
CA VAL A 384 8.72 6.98 26.13
C VAL A 384 9.15 8.41 25.88
N ASP A 385 10.13 8.91 26.63
CA ASP A 385 10.57 10.32 26.59
C ASP A 385 9.40 11.30 26.78
N GLY A 386 8.41 10.98 27.59
CA GLY A 386 7.21 11.78 27.83
C GLY A 386 6.10 11.63 26.77
N ILE A 387 6.37 10.93 25.67
CA ILE A 387 5.39 10.69 24.60
C ILE A 387 4.63 9.40 24.90
N PRO A 388 3.28 9.42 24.98
CA PRO A 388 2.50 8.22 25.19
C PRO A 388 2.67 7.23 24.03
N VAL A 389 2.76 5.93 24.33
CA VAL A 389 2.93 4.90 23.28
C VAL A 389 1.76 4.86 22.31
N THR A 390 0.60 5.39 22.66
CA THR A 390 -0.54 5.60 21.75
C THR A 390 -0.27 6.68 20.69
N ARG A 391 0.81 7.44 20.86
CA ARG A 391 1.36 8.36 19.84
C ARG A 391 2.72 7.86 19.36
N HIS A 392 2.84 6.54 19.18
CA HIS A 392 4.10 5.87 18.83
C HIS A 392 4.81 6.45 17.60
N TRP A 393 4.08 7.08 16.68
CA TRP A 393 4.66 7.71 15.50
C TRP A 393 5.48 8.97 15.81
N LEU A 394 5.22 9.63 16.94
CA LEU A 394 6.02 10.76 17.45
C LEU A 394 7.27 10.30 18.20
N ILE A 395 7.35 9.01 18.61
CA ILE A 395 8.51 8.44 19.28
C ILE A 395 9.60 8.19 18.22
N PRO A 396 10.86 8.61 18.46
CA PRO A 396 11.98 8.31 17.58
C PRO A 396 12.09 6.82 17.27
N LYS A 397 12.34 6.44 16.01
CA LYS A 397 12.28 5.06 15.53
C LYS A 397 13.07 4.06 16.39
N HIS A 398 14.27 4.46 16.86
CA HIS A 398 15.14 3.59 17.65
C HIS A 398 14.66 3.35 19.09
N LYS A 399 13.71 4.17 19.59
CA LYS A 399 13.08 4.04 20.91
C LYS A 399 11.67 3.47 20.83
N ARG A 400 11.11 3.34 19.64
CA ARG A 400 9.73 2.93 19.44
C ARG A 400 9.54 1.45 19.82
N PRO A 401 8.55 1.09 20.65
CA PRO A 401 8.20 -0.30 20.93
C PRO A 401 7.85 -1.05 19.62
N LYS A 402 8.12 -2.35 19.57
CA LYS A 402 7.83 -3.20 18.39
C LYS A 402 6.44 -3.82 18.45
N VAL A 403 5.94 -4.08 19.65
CA VAL A 403 4.59 -4.55 19.92
C VAL A 403 3.96 -3.56 20.88
N TYR A 404 2.92 -2.90 20.47
CA TYR A 404 2.31 -1.81 21.25
C TYR A 404 1.17 -2.30 22.15
N THR A 405 0.42 -3.32 21.72
CA THR A 405 -0.70 -3.88 22.50
C THR A 405 -0.22 -4.98 23.44
N PRO A 406 -0.63 -4.96 24.71
CA PRO A 406 -0.40 -6.08 25.60
C PRO A 406 -1.03 -7.36 25.07
N HIS A 407 -0.34 -8.50 25.24
CA HIS A 407 -0.85 -9.81 24.86
C HIS A 407 -1.10 -10.65 26.12
N PRO A 408 -2.24 -11.37 26.24
CA PRO A 408 -2.62 -12.06 27.47
C PRO A 408 -1.69 -13.22 27.85
N LEU A 409 -1.01 -13.84 26.87
CA LEU A 409 -0.24 -15.08 27.08
C LEU A 409 1.26 -14.94 26.78
N MET A 410 1.68 -13.95 25.99
CA MET A 410 3.05 -13.86 25.48
C MET A 410 3.62 -12.47 25.71
N SER A 411 4.92 -12.40 26.03
CA SER A 411 5.63 -11.13 26.08
C SER A 411 5.87 -10.56 24.68
N PRO A 412 6.08 -9.24 24.53
CA PRO A 412 6.46 -8.63 23.26
C PRO A 412 7.71 -9.25 22.63
N ASP A 413 8.70 -9.63 23.45
CA ASP A 413 9.92 -10.28 22.97
C ASP A 413 9.65 -11.69 22.44
N GLU A 414 8.78 -12.44 23.09
CA GLU A 414 8.38 -13.77 22.63
C GLU A 414 7.65 -13.69 21.28
N ILE A 415 6.67 -12.80 21.14
CA ILE A 415 5.95 -12.59 19.87
C ILE A 415 6.96 -12.25 18.76
N ARG A 416 7.89 -11.34 19.05
CA ARG A 416 8.92 -10.94 18.08
C ARG A 416 9.83 -12.09 17.67
N GLN A 417 10.34 -12.88 18.64
CA GLN A 417 11.20 -14.03 18.37
C GLN A 417 10.49 -15.10 17.56
N ARG A 418 9.23 -15.42 17.90
CA ARG A 418 8.42 -16.39 17.16
C ARG A 418 8.13 -15.92 15.75
N THR A 419 7.75 -14.66 15.56
CA THR A 419 7.55 -14.07 14.23
C THR A 419 8.83 -14.16 13.40
N GLN A 420 9.99 -13.86 13.98
CA GLN A 420 11.28 -14.02 13.31
C GLN A 420 11.53 -15.48 12.91
N GLY A 421 11.23 -16.42 13.79
CA GLY A 421 11.37 -17.86 13.52
C GLY A 421 10.52 -18.30 12.32
N VAL A 422 9.28 -17.81 12.20
CA VAL A 422 8.41 -18.10 11.05
C VAL A 422 9.02 -17.53 9.76
N TRP A 423 9.52 -16.29 9.78
CA TRP A 423 10.21 -15.70 8.64
C TRP A 423 11.42 -16.52 8.20
N ASP A 424 12.26 -16.93 9.15
CA ASP A 424 13.50 -17.66 8.87
C ASP A 424 13.21 -19.07 8.33
N THR A 425 12.21 -19.75 8.89
CA THR A 425 11.74 -21.04 8.40
C THR A 425 11.19 -20.93 6.99
N PHE A 426 10.20 -20.06 6.76
CA PHE A 426 9.54 -19.93 5.47
C PHE A 426 10.51 -19.50 4.35
N TYR A 427 11.46 -18.61 4.66
CA TYR A 427 12.48 -18.13 3.70
C TYR A 427 13.82 -18.88 3.81
N SER A 428 13.86 -20.08 4.42
CA SER A 428 15.03 -20.96 4.36
C SER A 428 15.33 -21.36 2.91
N LEU A 429 16.59 -21.60 2.59
CA LEU A 429 17.00 -21.94 1.21
C LEU A 429 16.29 -23.18 0.65
N PRO A 430 16.14 -24.29 1.40
CA PRO A 430 15.43 -25.47 0.92
C PRO A 430 13.97 -25.17 0.56
N LEU A 431 13.24 -24.44 1.42
CA LEU A 431 11.83 -24.13 1.21
C LEU A 431 11.62 -23.09 0.10
N VAL A 432 12.52 -22.14 -0.05
CA VAL A 432 12.49 -21.20 -1.20
C VAL A 432 12.77 -21.96 -2.50
N TRP A 433 13.72 -22.90 -2.52
CA TRP A 433 14.00 -23.73 -3.69
C TRP A 433 12.79 -24.60 -4.07
N GLN A 434 12.13 -25.22 -3.09
CA GLN A 434 10.90 -25.98 -3.31
C GLN A 434 9.82 -25.12 -3.99
N ARG A 435 9.55 -23.91 -3.47
CA ARG A 435 8.57 -22.98 -4.06
C ARG A 435 9.01 -22.43 -5.42
N ALA A 436 10.32 -22.37 -5.70
CA ALA A 436 10.82 -21.91 -6.99
C ALA A 436 10.37 -22.81 -8.17
N HIS A 437 9.81 -24.00 -7.90
CA HIS A 437 9.20 -24.84 -8.92
C HIS A 437 7.90 -24.27 -9.51
N CYS A 438 7.36 -23.19 -8.94
CA CYS A 438 6.26 -22.43 -9.56
C CYS A 438 6.66 -21.79 -10.91
N VAL A 439 7.97 -21.68 -11.20
CA VAL A 439 8.49 -21.22 -12.49
C VAL A 439 9.30 -22.32 -13.19
N LYS A 440 9.22 -22.36 -14.55
CA LYS A 440 9.71 -23.51 -15.33
C LYS A 440 11.23 -23.54 -15.51
N SER A 441 11.86 -22.39 -15.88
CA SER A 441 13.27 -22.38 -16.25
C SER A 441 14.18 -22.27 -15.02
N LEU A 442 15.37 -22.87 -15.07
CA LEU A 442 16.37 -22.75 -14.01
C LEU A 442 16.76 -21.28 -13.75
N LYS A 443 16.91 -20.48 -14.81
CA LYS A 443 17.18 -19.04 -14.70
C LYS A 443 16.09 -18.33 -13.91
N SER A 444 14.81 -18.64 -14.18
CA SER A 444 13.67 -18.06 -13.44
C SER A 444 13.65 -18.54 -11.99
N ARG A 445 14.01 -19.79 -11.71
CA ARG A 445 14.10 -20.32 -10.33
C ARG A 445 15.17 -19.60 -9.51
N LEU A 446 16.35 -19.36 -10.10
CA LEU A 446 17.41 -18.59 -9.45
C LEU A 446 16.99 -17.14 -9.21
N ALA A 447 16.32 -16.51 -10.17
CA ALA A 447 15.75 -15.18 -10.01
C ALA A 447 14.69 -15.15 -8.88
N PHE A 448 13.81 -16.14 -8.81
CA PHE A 448 12.83 -16.29 -7.73
C PHE A 448 13.50 -16.41 -6.35
N MET A 449 14.57 -17.21 -6.25
CA MET A 449 15.33 -17.32 -4.99
C MET A 449 15.93 -15.97 -4.57
N LEU A 450 16.54 -15.25 -5.50
CA LEU A 450 17.10 -13.92 -5.24
C LEU A 450 16.01 -12.95 -4.79
N ILE A 451 14.90 -12.88 -5.52
CA ILE A 451 13.74 -12.02 -5.19
C ILE A 451 13.19 -12.37 -3.81
N SER A 452 13.03 -13.66 -3.48
CA SER A 452 12.57 -14.11 -2.17
C SER A 452 13.47 -13.64 -1.04
N LYS A 453 14.79 -13.71 -1.22
CA LYS A 453 15.76 -13.25 -0.22
C LYS A 453 15.78 -11.72 -0.09
N LEU A 454 15.67 -11.00 -1.19
CA LEU A 454 15.55 -9.54 -1.18
C LEU A 454 14.25 -9.10 -0.51
N TYR A 455 13.14 -9.77 -0.79
CA TYR A 455 11.85 -9.51 -0.14
C TYR A 455 11.94 -9.71 1.37
N ARG A 456 12.50 -10.85 1.82
CA ARG A 456 12.76 -11.10 3.23
C ARG A 456 13.62 -9.98 3.86
N GLN A 457 14.69 -9.55 3.18
CA GLN A 457 15.58 -8.50 3.65
C GLN A 457 14.89 -7.14 3.72
N MET A 458 14.02 -6.83 2.77
CA MET A 458 13.25 -5.59 2.76
C MET A 458 12.34 -5.50 4.00
N TYR A 459 11.63 -6.56 4.32
CA TYR A 459 10.77 -6.60 5.51
C TYR A 459 11.55 -6.60 6.83
N ALA A 460 12.72 -7.23 6.89
CA ALA A 460 13.59 -7.15 8.04
C ALA A 460 13.99 -5.70 8.39
N ASN A 461 14.14 -4.85 7.36
CA ASN A 461 14.56 -3.46 7.52
C ASN A 461 13.42 -2.49 7.84
N THR A 462 12.17 -2.87 7.66
CA THR A 462 11.02 -1.97 7.94
C THR A 462 10.70 -1.82 9.42
N GLY A 463 11.20 -2.73 10.26
CA GLY A 463 10.90 -2.76 11.69
C GLY A 463 9.45 -3.13 12.05
N ILE A 464 8.64 -3.49 11.06
CA ILE A 464 7.23 -3.89 11.26
C ILE A 464 7.13 -5.35 11.70
N SER A 465 7.98 -6.22 11.15
CA SER A 465 7.91 -7.67 11.39
C SER A 465 9.04 -8.21 12.25
N THR A 466 10.22 -7.62 12.20
CA THR A 466 11.40 -8.14 12.92
C THR A 466 12.41 -7.04 13.23
N ASP A 467 13.32 -7.29 14.15
CA ASP A 467 14.44 -6.39 14.39
C ASP A 467 15.37 -6.36 13.19
N SER A 468 15.64 -5.17 12.71
CA SER A 468 16.65 -4.97 11.69
C SER A 468 18.02 -5.07 12.32
N ALA A 469 18.64 -6.21 12.22
CA ALA A 469 20.04 -6.32 12.51
C ALA A 469 20.86 -5.71 11.37
N ARG A 470 21.67 -4.67 11.65
CA ARG A 470 22.83 -4.23 10.88
C ARG A 470 22.56 -3.53 9.54
N HIS A 471 22.09 -2.30 9.61
CA HIS A 471 21.73 -1.44 8.48
C HIS A 471 22.88 -1.05 7.52
N SER A 472 24.16 -0.99 7.92
CA SER A 472 25.18 -0.28 7.14
C SER A 472 25.73 -1.03 5.91
N ARG A 473 25.91 -2.36 6.00
CA ARG A 473 26.44 -3.16 4.88
C ARG A 473 25.35 -3.58 3.89
N ALA A 474 24.17 -3.93 4.38
CA ALA A 474 23.04 -4.31 3.54
C ALA A 474 22.56 -3.15 2.66
N ASN A 475 22.53 -1.93 3.16
CA ASN A 475 22.14 -0.75 2.40
C ASN A 475 23.13 -0.42 1.27
N ARG A 476 24.45 -0.64 1.47
CA ARG A 476 25.46 -0.44 0.42
C ARG A 476 25.31 -1.45 -0.71
N MET A 477 25.08 -2.73 -0.38
CA MET A 477 24.83 -3.77 -1.39
C MET A 477 23.48 -3.55 -2.10
N ALA A 478 22.43 -3.14 -1.39
CA ALA A 478 21.13 -2.82 -1.98
C ALA A 478 21.28 -1.69 -3.02
N ARG A 479 22.03 -0.62 -2.73
CA ARG A 479 22.30 0.47 -3.68
C ARG A 479 23.07 0.00 -4.93
N LEU A 480 24.04 -0.90 -4.77
CA LEU A 480 24.81 -1.45 -5.90
C LEU A 480 23.95 -2.33 -6.82
N LEU A 481 23.02 -3.11 -6.24
CA LEU A 481 22.13 -4.01 -6.98
C LEU A 481 20.89 -3.30 -7.51
N ALA A 482 20.54 -2.14 -7.00
CA ALA A 482 19.31 -1.43 -7.30
C ALA A 482 19.20 -1.05 -8.79
N LYS A 483 20.23 -0.45 -9.40
CA LYS A 483 20.23 -0.08 -10.83
C LYS A 483 20.10 -1.30 -11.76
N PRO A 484 20.87 -2.40 -11.59
CA PRO A 484 20.66 -3.63 -12.34
C PRO A 484 19.24 -4.20 -12.19
N LEU A 485 18.66 -4.15 -10.98
CA LEU A 485 17.30 -4.60 -10.74
C LEU A 485 16.26 -3.75 -11.50
N VAL A 486 16.36 -2.42 -11.45
CA VAL A 486 15.44 -1.56 -12.23
C VAL A 486 15.49 -1.92 -13.71
N ARG A 487 16.66 -2.16 -14.27
CA ARG A 487 16.83 -2.59 -15.68
C ARG A 487 16.16 -3.94 -15.94
N LEU A 488 16.24 -4.89 -15.01
CA LEU A 488 15.59 -6.20 -15.13
C LEU A 488 14.07 -6.07 -15.19
N PHE A 489 13.50 -5.10 -14.48
CA PHE A 489 12.06 -4.81 -14.45
C PHE A 489 11.61 -3.86 -15.58
N SER A 490 12.53 -3.34 -16.39
CA SER A 490 12.23 -2.42 -17.48
C SER A 490 11.98 -3.16 -18.80
N ALA A 491 11.21 -2.51 -19.69
CA ALA A 491 11.13 -2.83 -21.10
C ALA A 491 11.71 -1.68 -21.93
N THR A 492 12.04 -1.93 -23.19
CA THR A 492 12.34 -0.86 -24.13
C THR A 492 11.15 0.06 -24.24
N PRO A 493 11.32 1.39 -24.12
CA PRO A 493 10.25 2.35 -24.36
C PRO A 493 9.60 2.16 -25.74
N ASN A 494 8.29 2.35 -25.80
CA ASN A 494 7.53 2.29 -27.06
C ASN A 494 6.60 3.49 -27.16
N PRO A 495 7.12 4.67 -27.56
CA PRO A 495 6.36 5.92 -27.59
C PRO A 495 5.19 5.91 -28.58
N THR A 496 5.20 5.01 -29.56
CA THR A 496 4.17 4.91 -30.60
C THR A 496 3.04 3.93 -30.26
N LEU A 497 3.12 3.27 -29.09
CA LEU A 497 2.09 2.33 -28.67
C LEU A 497 0.72 2.99 -28.63
N GLN A 498 -0.26 2.41 -29.34
CA GLN A 498 -1.63 2.90 -29.36
C GLN A 498 -2.45 2.35 -28.18
N VAL A 499 -3.47 3.10 -27.76
CA VAL A 499 -4.50 2.59 -26.86
C VAL A 499 -5.32 1.56 -27.64
N PRO A 500 -5.57 0.36 -27.10
CA PRO A 500 -6.43 -0.63 -27.75
C PRO A 500 -7.83 -0.07 -27.99
N ALA A 501 -8.39 -0.39 -29.15
CA ALA A 501 -9.77 -0.05 -29.48
C ALA A 501 -10.77 -0.92 -28.68
#